data_6a7090304aaf044a9f1b74c105237b12
#
_entry.id   6a7090304aaf044a9f1b74c105237b12
#
_cell.length_a   1.000
_cell.length_b   1.000
_cell.length_c   1.000
_cell.angle_alpha   90.00
_cell.angle_beta   90.00
_cell.angle_gamma   90.00
#
_symmetry.space_group_name_H-M   'P 1'
#
loop_
_entity.id
_entity.type
_entity.pdbx_description
1 polymer ?
#
loop_
_entity_poly.entity_id
_entity_poly.type
_entity_poly.pdbx_seq_one_letter_code
_entity_poly.pdbx_strand_id
1 'polypeptide(L)'
;MTETAEIHIRVVNYRGAQLSAVYGLIDLFGTASAMGADEASDMHRRIQAGTLSPPYTALPDPPDVLILPPSLTSRCGPDEADASLTDLLLTQHQRGGLICSICAGAFHLGRTGLLNGRHATTHWALADQFRMANPEVRLDPDKLIVDDGDIITAGGVMAWLDLGLRLVDRYLGSAIMTQTARFFLVDPAEREQRYYSGFIPRLTHGDGAILKTQRWLQSHFAEKVSIPDLS
;
A
#
# COMPACT_ATOMS: atom_id res chain seq x y z
N MET A 1 -9.17 32.79 18.29
CA MET A 1 -8.89 32.14 17.01
C MET A 1 -8.28 30.77 17.37
N THR A 2 -9.04 29.72 17.25
CA THR A 2 -8.54 28.34 17.47
C THR A 2 -7.54 28.00 16.35
N GLU A 3 -6.34 27.67 16.72
CA GLU A 3 -5.27 27.28 15.80
C GLU A 3 -5.67 25.95 15.12
N THR A 4 -5.80 25.98 13.81
CA THR A 4 -6.14 24.77 13.03
C THR A 4 -4.89 23.90 12.96
N ALA A 5 -4.92 22.70 13.53
CA ALA A 5 -3.82 21.77 13.43
C ALA A 5 -3.77 21.18 12.00
N GLU A 6 -2.70 21.47 11.27
CA GLU A 6 -2.48 20.93 9.93
C GLU A 6 -1.69 19.63 9.99
N ILE A 7 -2.14 18.63 9.24
CA ILE A 7 -1.47 17.34 9.03
C ILE A 7 -0.88 17.34 7.62
N HIS A 8 0.42 17.29 7.53
CA HIS A 8 1.14 17.33 6.26
C HIS A 8 1.39 15.93 5.73
N ILE A 9 0.78 15.61 4.58
CA ILE A 9 0.96 14.33 3.88
C ILE A 9 1.71 14.56 2.58
N ARG A 10 2.74 13.75 2.31
CA ARG A 10 3.45 13.75 1.02
C ARG A 10 3.37 12.38 0.36
N VAL A 11 2.89 12.37 -0.88
CA VAL A 11 2.86 11.18 -1.73
C VAL A 11 4.08 11.21 -2.63
N VAL A 12 4.93 10.18 -2.51
CA VAL A 12 6.20 10.09 -3.24
C VAL A 12 5.92 9.75 -4.71
N ASN A 13 6.28 10.65 -5.60
CA ASN A 13 6.17 10.43 -7.04
C ASN A 13 7.50 9.93 -7.59
N TYR A 14 7.84 8.68 -7.28
CA TYR A 14 9.04 8.02 -7.80
C TYR A 14 8.82 7.49 -9.22
N ARG A 15 9.89 7.16 -9.92
CA ARG A 15 9.80 6.63 -11.30
C ARG A 15 8.97 5.35 -11.35
N GLY A 16 7.90 5.36 -12.15
CA GLY A 16 6.96 4.24 -12.27
C GLY A 16 5.84 4.23 -11.23
N ALA A 17 5.76 5.24 -10.35
CA ALA A 17 4.63 5.40 -9.45
C ALA A 17 3.31 5.49 -10.23
N GLN A 18 2.26 4.85 -9.71
CA GLN A 18 0.91 4.92 -10.28
C GLN A 18 0.36 6.35 -10.10
N LEU A 19 0.30 7.12 -11.18
CA LEU A 19 -0.14 8.52 -11.14
C LEU A 19 -1.58 8.69 -10.64
N SER A 20 -2.48 7.76 -10.95
CA SER A 20 -3.85 7.77 -10.42
C SER A 20 -3.89 7.62 -8.90
N ALA A 21 -2.96 6.87 -8.29
CA ALA A 21 -2.84 6.80 -6.84
C ALA A 21 -2.21 8.08 -6.26
N VAL A 22 -1.18 8.63 -6.92
CA VAL A 22 -0.51 9.86 -6.47
C VAL A 22 -1.50 11.02 -6.40
N TYR A 23 -2.20 11.30 -7.49
CA TYR A 23 -3.12 12.44 -7.56
C TYR A 23 -4.48 12.13 -6.89
N GLY A 24 -4.94 10.86 -6.97
CA GLY A 24 -6.18 10.44 -6.33
C GLY A 24 -6.15 10.55 -4.81
N LEU A 25 -5.00 10.27 -4.18
CA LEU A 25 -4.81 10.51 -2.73
C LEU A 25 -4.87 12.00 -2.40
N ILE A 26 -4.30 12.87 -3.23
CA ILE A 26 -4.36 14.32 -3.03
C ILE A 26 -5.79 14.82 -3.12
N ASP A 27 -6.55 14.38 -4.14
CA ASP A 27 -7.95 14.72 -4.31
C ASP A 27 -8.82 14.21 -3.15
N LEU A 28 -8.57 12.97 -2.70
CA LEU A 28 -9.28 12.37 -1.57
C LEU A 28 -9.06 13.17 -0.28
N PHE A 29 -7.81 13.50 0.05
CA PHE A 29 -7.49 14.26 1.25
C PHE A 29 -7.97 15.71 1.18
N GLY A 30 -7.90 16.34 0.00
CA GLY A 30 -8.45 17.68 -0.23
C GLY A 30 -9.97 17.72 -0.02
N THR A 31 -10.69 16.72 -0.57
CA THR A 31 -12.14 16.57 -0.40
C THR A 31 -12.51 16.33 1.06
N ALA A 32 -11.82 15.42 1.75
CA ALA A 32 -12.05 15.14 3.17
C ALA A 32 -11.82 16.38 4.04
N SER A 33 -10.76 17.15 3.75
CA SER A 33 -10.47 18.39 4.48
C SER A 33 -11.52 19.48 4.26
N ALA A 34 -12.08 19.59 3.05
CA ALA A 34 -13.16 20.51 2.75
C ALA A 34 -14.44 20.15 3.53
N MET A 35 -14.80 18.86 3.57
CA MET A 35 -15.94 18.37 4.35
C MET A 35 -15.78 18.63 5.85
N GLY A 36 -14.58 18.43 6.40
CA GLY A 36 -14.31 18.72 7.82
C GLY A 36 -14.36 20.18 8.18
N ALA A 37 -14.15 21.09 7.23
CA ALA A 37 -14.26 22.53 7.46
C ALA A 37 -15.71 23.02 7.60
N ASP A 38 -16.68 22.29 7.03
CA ASP A 38 -18.11 22.62 7.08
C ASP A 38 -18.80 22.12 8.37
N GLU A 39 -18.15 21.22 9.13
CA GLU A 39 -18.67 20.76 10.40
C GLU A 39 -18.32 21.77 11.53
N ALA A 40 -19.32 22.13 12.35
CA ALA A 40 -19.16 22.98 13.52
C ALA A 40 -18.48 22.24 14.69
N SER A 41 -17.26 21.77 14.47
CA SER A 41 -16.46 21.04 15.45
C SER A 41 -15.42 21.98 16.06
N ASP A 42 -15.27 21.94 17.39
CA ASP A 42 -14.27 22.74 18.13
C ASP A 42 -12.81 22.38 17.81
N MET A 43 -12.58 21.32 17.08
CA MET A 43 -11.24 20.81 16.74
C MET A 43 -11.06 20.76 15.22
N HIS A 44 -10.67 21.89 14.65
CA HIS A 44 -10.38 21.99 13.22
C HIS A 44 -9.02 21.36 12.91
N ARG A 45 -9.04 20.10 12.47
CA ARG A 45 -7.89 19.46 11.83
C ARG A 45 -8.05 19.49 10.32
N ARG A 46 -6.94 19.68 9.61
CA ARG A 46 -6.93 19.75 8.16
C ARG A 46 -5.78 18.91 7.62
N ILE A 47 -6.02 18.15 6.56
CA ILE A 47 -4.95 17.44 5.85
C ILE A 47 -4.49 18.31 4.68
N GLN A 48 -3.20 18.64 4.66
CA GLN A 48 -2.53 19.26 3.55
C GLN A 48 -1.71 18.22 2.79
N ALA A 49 -2.25 17.73 1.69
CA ALA A 49 -1.60 16.74 0.86
C ALA A 49 -0.86 17.36 -0.32
N GLY A 50 0.26 16.76 -0.71
CA GLY A 50 1.02 17.16 -1.89
C GLY A 50 1.96 16.07 -2.37
N THR A 51 2.55 16.27 -3.55
CA THR A 51 3.55 15.34 -4.12
C THR A 51 4.94 15.63 -3.61
N LEU A 52 5.77 14.60 -3.58
CA LEU A 52 7.22 14.71 -3.40
C LEU A 52 7.92 13.96 -4.53
N SER A 53 8.66 14.70 -5.35
CA SER A 53 9.38 14.15 -6.52
C SER A 53 10.90 14.28 -6.35
N PRO A 54 11.70 13.45 -7.03
CA PRO A 54 13.16 13.57 -7.03
C PRO A 54 13.64 14.96 -7.49
N PRO A 55 14.80 15.43 -7.03
CA PRO A 55 15.66 14.80 -6.03
C PRO A 55 15.07 14.91 -4.62
N TYR A 56 15.13 13.82 -3.84
CA TYR A 56 14.62 13.80 -2.46
C TYR A 56 15.65 14.45 -1.53
N THR A 57 15.69 15.77 -1.55
CA THR A 57 16.53 16.54 -0.61
C THR A 57 15.84 16.61 0.75
N ALA A 58 16.65 16.84 1.79
CA ALA A 58 16.10 17.01 3.15
C ALA A 58 15.02 18.11 3.14
N LEU A 59 13.82 17.74 3.53
CA LEU A 59 12.70 18.69 3.65
C LEU A 59 12.95 19.54 4.90
N PRO A 60 12.84 20.88 4.79
CA PRO A 60 12.97 21.76 5.96
C PRO A 60 11.95 21.37 7.04
N ASP A 61 10.72 21.11 6.62
CA ASP A 61 9.62 20.63 7.47
C ASP A 61 9.24 19.21 7.00
N PRO A 62 9.61 18.16 7.77
CA PRO A 62 9.24 16.79 7.42
C PRO A 62 7.71 16.63 7.51
N PRO A 63 7.10 15.87 6.57
CA PRO A 63 5.67 15.62 6.64
C PRO A 63 5.34 14.71 7.84
N ASP A 64 4.10 14.82 8.35
CA ASP A 64 3.58 13.88 9.34
C ASP A 64 3.44 12.47 8.75
N VAL A 65 3.11 12.40 7.46
CA VAL A 65 2.92 11.13 6.74
C VAL A 65 3.63 11.16 5.38
N LEU A 66 4.38 10.11 5.11
CA LEU A 66 4.98 9.83 3.81
C LEU A 66 4.35 8.59 3.19
N ILE A 67 3.84 8.69 1.95
CA ILE A 67 3.16 7.59 1.27
C ILE A 67 3.94 7.17 0.02
N LEU A 68 4.27 5.89 -0.05
CA LEU A 68 4.84 5.22 -1.21
C LEU A 68 3.70 4.58 -2.02
N PRO A 69 3.31 5.15 -3.17
CA PRO A 69 2.20 4.63 -3.98
C PRO A 69 2.56 3.32 -4.68
N PRO A 70 1.58 2.65 -5.33
CA PRO A 70 1.84 1.50 -6.18
C PRO A 70 2.76 1.84 -7.36
N SER A 71 3.42 0.82 -7.91
CA SER A 71 4.05 0.91 -9.23
C SER A 71 3.36 -0.02 -10.22
N LEU A 72 3.12 0.45 -11.43
CA LEU A 72 2.57 -0.35 -12.54
C LEU A 72 3.67 -0.89 -13.47
N THR A 73 4.93 -0.54 -13.20
CA THR A 73 6.05 -1.08 -13.95
C THR A 73 6.49 -2.41 -13.34
N SER A 74 6.75 -3.41 -14.20
CA SER A 74 7.24 -4.74 -13.79
C SER A 74 8.65 -4.74 -13.17
N ARG A 75 9.26 -3.58 -12.99
CA ARG A 75 10.62 -3.40 -12.48
C ARG A 75 10.66 -2.88 -11.05
N CYS A 76 9.99 -3.60 -10.13
CA CYS A 76 10.25 -3.42 -8.70
C CYS A 76 11.48 -4.23 -8.25
N GLY A 77 12.44 -4.43 -9.17
CA GLY A 77 13.68 -5.19 -8.94
C GLY A 77 14.73 -4.40 -8.16
N PRO A 78 15.80 -5.09 -7.68
CA PRO A 78 16.89 -4.48 -6.93
C PRO A 78 17.69 -3.41 -7.71
N ASP A 79 17.55 -3.34 -9.03
CA ASP A 79 18.35 -2.49 -9.90
C ASP A 79 17.95 -0.99 -9.90
N GLU A 80 16.83 -0.61 -9.29
CA GLU A 80 16.39 0.78 -9.17
C GLU A 80 16.36 1.25 -7.70
N ALA A 81 17.40 0.93 -6.93
CA ALA A 81 17.57 1.50 -5.59
C ALA A 81 17.91 2.98 -5.71
N ASP A 82 16.95 3.85 -5.51
CA ASP A 82 17.19 5.27 -5.31
C ASP A 82 17.69 5.48 -3.88
N ALA A 83 19.01 5.70 -3.74
CA ALA A 83 19.64 5.93 -2.43
C ALA A 83 19.00 7.14 -1.73
N SER A 84 18.64 8.18 -2.49
CA SER A 84 18.01 9.39 -1.91
C SER A 84 16.63 9.11 -1.35
N LEU A 85 15.86 8.19 -1.95
CA LEU A 85 14.58 7.72 -1.42
C LEU A 85 14.78 6.89 -0.14
N THR A 86 15.79 6.03 -0.11
CA THR A 86 16.13 5.24 1.08
C THR A 86 16.48 6.16 2.25
N ASP A 87 17.34 7.15 2.03
CA ASP A 87 17.74 8.12 3.05
C ASP A 87 16.54 8.96 3.54
N LEU A 88 15.64 9.35 2.63
CA LEU A 88 14.41 10.04 2.98
C LEU A 88 13.55 9.19 3.93
N LEU A 89 13.32 7.91 3.61
CA LEU A 89 12.51 7.00 4.43
C LEU A 89 13.12 6.79 5.82
N LEU A 90 14.43 6.57 5.89
CA LEU A 90 15.14 6.43 7.17
C LEU A 90 15.04 7.71 8.01
N THR A 91 15.23 8.87 7.38
CA THR A 91 15.10 10.17 8.05
C THR A 91 13.69 10.41 8.57
N GLN A 92 12.68 10.10 7.75
CA GLN A 92 11.26 10.21 8.13
C GLN A 92 10.95 9.37 9.37
N HIS A 93 11.38 8.11 9.36
CA HIS A 93 11.19 7.19 10.49
C HIS A 93 11.90 7.67 11.76
N GLN A 94 13.17 8.11 11.66
CA GLN A 94 13.95 8.62 12.80
C GLN A 94 13.30 9.84 13.47
N ARG A 95 12.54 10.63 12.71
CA ARG A 95 11.80 11.79 13.21
C ARG A 95 10.41 11.44 13.76
N GLY A 96 10.04 10.16 13.76
CA GLY A 96 8.75 9.68 14.26
C GLY A 96 7.58 9.94 13.32
N GLY A 97 7.84 10.30 12.04
CA GLY A 97 6.81 10.46 11.02
C GLY A 97 6.27 9.10 10.56
N LEU A 98 4.96 9.04 10.27
CA LEU A 98 4.31 7.85 9.74
C LEU A 98 4.78 7.57 8.31
N ILE A 99 5.09 6.30 8.01
CA ILE A 99 5.37 5.85 6.65
C ILE A 99 4.32 4.87 6.20
N CYS A 100 3.75 5.12 5.03
CA CYS A 100 2.79 4.23 4.39
C CYS A 100 3.34 3.69 3.07
N SER A 101 3.06 2.43 2.75
CA SER A 101 3.39 1.86 1.45
C SER A 101 2.22 1.09 0.86
N ILE A 102 2.09 1.10 -0.47
CA ILE A 102 0.99 0.47 -1.17
C ILE A 102 1.55 -0.44 -2.26
N CYS A 103 1.09 -1.71 -2.29
CA CYS A 103 1.43 -2.66 -3.34
C CYS A 103 2.96 -2.80 -3.50
N ALA A 104 3.47 -2.52 -4.69
CA ALA A 104 4.91 -2.54 -5.00
C ALA A 104 5.73 -1.49 -4.24
N GLY A 105 5.10 -0.43 -3.72
CA GLY A 105 5.76 0.56 -2.86
C GLY A 105 6.44 -0.06 -1.63
N ALA A 106 5.93 -1.21 -1.15
CA ALA A 106 6.53 -1.95 -0.04
C ALA A 106 7.99 -2.38 -0.29
N PHE A 107 8.40 -2.58 -1.55
CA PHE A 107 9.78 -2.94 -1.87
C PHE A 107 10.77 -1.81 -1.57
N HIS A 108 10.38 -0.55 -1.78
CA HIS A 108 11.21 0.58 -1.39
C HIS A 108 11.39 0.63 0.13
N LEU A 109 10.32 0.37 0.87
CA LEU A 109 10.36 0.34 2.33
C LEU A 109 11.13 -0.88 2.86
N GLY A 110 10.96 -2.07 2.25
CA GLY A 110 11.70 -3.27 2.62
C GLY A 110 13.22 -3.12 2.53
N ARG A 111 13.71 -2.41 1.51
CA ARG A 111 15.15 -2.13 1.32
C ARG A 111 15.79 -1.32 2.45
N THR A 112 15.01 -0.54 3.19
CA THR A 112 15.52 0.23 4.33
C THR A 112 15.81 -0.62 5.56
N GLY A 113 15.31 -1.87 5.60
CA GLY A 113 15.34 -2.72 6.80
C GLY A 113 14.32 -2.35 7.87
N LEU A 114 13.54 -1.27 7.69
CA LEU A 114 12.54 -0.83 8.68
C LEU A 114 11.41 -1.84 8.90
N LEU A 115 11.21 -2.77 7.97
CA LEU A 115 10.21 -3.83 8.09
C LEU A 115 10.74 -5.13 8.76
N ASN A 116 12.03 -5.24 9.07
CA ASN A 116 12.62 -6.44 9.65
C ASN A 116 11.97 -6.79 11.00
N GLY A 117 11.47 -8.03 11.13
CA GLY A 117 10.76 -8.52 12.31
C GLY A 117 9.33 -8.00 12.47
N ARG A 118 8.85 -7.11 11.59
CA ARG A 118 7.52 -6.46 11.66
C ARG A 118 6.50 -7.14 10.76
N HIS A 119 5.23 -6.94 11.08
CA HIS A 119 4.13 -7.36 10.22
C HIS A 119 3.96 -6.38 9.05
N ALA A 120 3.77 -6.93 7.84
CA ALA A 120 3.56 -6.13 6.64
C ALA A 120 2.71 -6.87 5.61
N THR A 121 2.16 -6.14 4.64
CA THR A 121 1.55 -6.70 3.44
C THR A 121 2.13 -6.05 2.18
N THR A 122 1.94 -6.71 1.06
CA THR A 122 2.17 -6.20 -0.29
C THR A 122 1.12 -6.83 -1.22
N HIS A 123 1.17 -6.56 -2.51
CA HIS A 123 0.26 -7.23 -3.44
C HIS A 123 0.45 -8.76 -3.40
N TRP A 124 -0.65 -9.52 -3.32
CA TRP A 124 -0.61 -10.99 -3.24
C TRP A 124 0.26 -11.64 -4.34
N ALA A 125 0.20 -11.13 -5.58
CA ALA A 125 1.00 -11.64 -6.69
C ALA A 125 2.51 -11.35 -6.56
N LEU A 126 2.92 -10.42 -5.70
CA LEU A 126 4.30 -10.04 -5.42
C LEU A 126 4.84 -10.69 -4.14
N ALA A 127 4.00 -11.44 -3.40
CA ALA A 127 4.34 -11.96 -2.08
C ALA A 127 5.60 -12.81 -2.06
N ASP A 128 5.76 -13.72 -3.02
CA ASP A 128 6.95 -14.59 -3.07
C ASP A 128 8.22 -13.82 -3.39
N GLN A 129 8.15 -12.87 -4.35
CA GLN A 129 9.28 -12.00 -4.66
C GLN A 129 9.66 -11.13 -3.46
N PHE A 130 8.66 -10.63 -2.75
CA PHE A 130 8.89 -9.81 -1.56
C PHE A 130 9.55 -10.61 -0.43
N ARG A 131 9.08 -11.84 -0.15
CA ARG A 131 9.68 -12.73 0.86
C ARG A 131 11.13 -13.08 0.54
N MET A 132 11.45 -13.32 -0.74
CA MET A 132 12.83 -13.59 -1.15
C MET A 132 13.75 -12.38 -0.93
N ALA A 133 13.25 -11.18 -1.19
CA ALA A 133 14.03 -9.96 -1.04
C ALA A 133 14.12 -9.49 0.43
N ASN A 134 13.13 -9.83 1.27
CA ASN A 134 12.99 -9.36 2.63
C ASN A 134 12.62 -10.52 3.58
N PRO A 135 13.53 -11.49 3.81
CA PRO A 135 13.22 -12.73 4.53
C PRO A 135 12.87 -12.53 6.02
N GLU A 136 13.27 -11.41 6.62
CA GLU A 136 13.00 -11.10 8.02
C GLU A 136 11.61 -10.47 8.25
N VAL A 137 10.88 -10.12 7.19
CA VAL A 137 9.56 -9.50 7.28
C VAL A 137 8.48 -10.55 7.50
N ARG A 138 7.59 -10.30 8.47
CA ARG A 138 6.40 -11.15 8.72
C ARG A 138 5.28 -10.77 7.75
N LEU A 139 5.43 -11.25 6.50
CA LEU A 139 4.51 -10.90 5.42
C LEU A 139 3.19 -11.67 5.52
N ASP A 140 2.06 -10.92 5.57
CA ASP A 140 0.70 -11.43 5.44
C ASP A 140 0.06 -10.91 4.14
N PRO A 141 0.11 -11.66 3.03
CA PRO A 141 -0.41 -11.24 1.74
C PRO A 141 -1.94 -11.35 1.64
N ASP A 142 -2.61 -11.94 2.62
CA ASP A 142 -4.07 -12.08 2.65
C ASP A 142 -4.74 -10.78 3.12
N LYS A 143 -4.04 -10.01 3.95
CA LYS A 143 -4.52 -8.73 4.46
C LYS A 143 -4.40 -7.62 3.41
N LEU A 144 -5.45 -6.80 3.30
CA LEU A 144 -5.40 -5.60 2.47
C LEU A 144 -4.58 -4.50 3.14
N ILE A 145 -4.73 -4.30 4.45
CA ILE A 145 -3.97 -3.33 5.24
C ILE A 145 -3.38 -4.02 6.47
N VAL A 146 -2.11 -3.72 6.74
CA VAL A 146 -1.43 -4.04 7.99
C VAL A 146 -0.95 -2.72 8.60
N ASP A 147 -1.48 -2.38 9.76
CA ASP A 147 -1.11 -1.20 10.56
C ASP A 147 -0.20 -1.67 11.72
N ASP A 148 1.08 -1.34 11.63
CA ASP A 148 2.10 -1.70 12.63
C ASP A 148 2.57 -0.45 13.42
N GLY A 149 1.68 0.52 13.61
CA GLY A 149 1.88 1.71 14.41
C GLY A 149 2.42 2.89 13.61
N ASP A 150 3.74 2.98 13.47
CA ASP A 150 4.46 4.02 12.73
C ASP A 150 4.72 3.65 11.26
N ILE A 151 4.36 2.42 10.87
CA ILE A 151 4.39 1.94 9.48
C ILE A 151 3.04 1.30 9.15
N ILE A 152 2.44 1.70 8.02
CA ILE A 152 1.24 1.07 7.48
C ILE A 152 1.55 0.56 6.08
N THR A 153 1.25 -0.71 5.84
CA THR A 153 1.39 -1.30 4.50
C THR A 153 0.04 -1.71 3.96
N ALA A 154 -0.20 -1.47 2.68
CA ALA A 154 -1.42 -1.85 1.98
C ALA A 154 -1.10 -2.70 0.75
N GLY A 155 -1.87 -3.76 0.52
CA GLY A 155 -1.76 -4.61 -0.66
C GLY A 155 -2.69 -4.14 -1.79
N GLY A 156 -2.46 -4.64 -3.00
CA GLY A 156 -3.31 -4.31 -4.14
C GLY A 156 -3.07 -2.94 -4.77
N VAL A 157 -3.29 -2.87 -6.09
CA VAL A 157 -3.02 -1.65 -6.88
C VAL A 157 -3.98 -0.52 -6.51
N MET A 158 -5.24 -0.85 -6.15
CA MET A 158 -6.27 0.13 -5.79
C MET A 158 -6.40 0.36 -4.27
N ALA A 159 -5.57 -0.30 -3.46
CA ALA A 159 -5.61 -0.17 -1.99
C ALA A 159 -5.22 1.25 -1.49
N TRP A 160 -4.82 2.15 -2.39
CA TRP A 160 -4.61 3.55 -2.04
C TRP A 160 -5.90 4.25 -1.57
N LEU A 161 -7.07 3.82 -2.06
CA LEU A 161 -8.37 4.31 -1.56
C LEU A 161 -8.60 3.88 -0.12
N ASP A 162 -8.37 2.59 0.19
CA ASP A 162 -8.56 2.04 1.53
C ASP A 162 -7.57 2.68 2.53
N LEU A 163 -6.31 2.83 2.14
CA LEU A 163 -5.31 3.53 2.94
C LEU A 163 -5.67 5.01 3.13
N GLY A 164 -6.12 5.69 2.08
CA GLY A 164 -6.55 7.08 2.14
C GLY A 164 -7.68 7.27 3.14
N LEU A 165 -8.74 6.45 3.06
CA LEU A 165 -9.86 6.47 4.01
C LEU A 165 -9.42 6.14 5.44
N ARG A 166 -8.48 5.19 5.62
CA ARG A 166 -7.89 4.88 6.93
C ARG A 166 -7.17 6.08 7.55
N LEU A 167 -6.44 6.85 6.74
CA LEU A 167 -5.76 8.06 7.20
C LEU A 167 -6.75 9.20 7.47
N VAL A 168 -7.82 9.33 6.67
CA VAL A 168 -8.91 10.27 6.97
C VAL A 168 -9.57 9.94 8.31
N ASP A 169 -9.88 8.67 8.57
CA ASP A 169 -10.42 8.22 9.86
C ASP A 169 -9.47 8.56 11.02
N ARG A 170 -8.18 8.27 10.86
CA ARG A 170 -7.15 8.51 11.89
C ARG A 170 -7.00 9.99 12.25
N TYR A 171 -7.09 10.89 11.28
CA TYR A 171 -6.78 12.32 11.49
C TYR A 171 -8.00 13.22 11.56
N LEU A 172 -9.06 12.91 10.81
CA LEU A 172 -10.28 13.72 10.74
C LEU A 172 -11.51 13.05 11.39
N GLY A 173 -11.39 11.76 11.74
CA GLY A 173 -12.43 11.00 12.40
C GLY A 173 -13.40 10.29 11.46
N SER A 174 -14.15 9.33 12.04
CA SER A 174 -15.00 8.38 11.29
C SER A 174 -16.19 9.03 10.60
N ALA A 175 -16.67 10.18 11.10
CA ALA A 175 -17.76 10.92 10.46
C ALA A 175 -17.31 11.44 9.10
N ILE A 176 -16.16 12.14 9.04
CA ILE A 176 -15.59 12.67 7.80
C ILE A 176 -15.17 11.53 6.86
N MET A 177 -14.58 10.47 7.39
CA MET A 177 -14.22 9.28 6.59
C MET A 177 -15.46 8.70 5.90
N THR A 178 -16.58 8.55 6.63
CA THR A 178 -17.83 8.02 6.07
C THR A 178 -18.42 8.94 5.01
N GLN A 179 -18.41 10.26 5.21
CA GLN A 179 -18.85 11.22 4.22
C GLN A 179 -17.97 11.18 2.96
N THR A 180 -16.66 11.14 3.13
CA THR A 180 -15.69 11.01 2.05
C THR A 180 -15.90 9.73 1.24
N ALA A 181 -16.07 8.58 1.91
CA ALA A 181 -16.34 7.30 1.25
C ALA A 181 -17.62 7.33 0.41
N ARG A 182 -18.69 7.93 0.95
CA ARG A 182 -19.97 8.12 0.21
C ARG A 182 -19.81 9.03 -1.00
N PHE A 183 -19.06 10.11 -0.88
CA PHE A 183 -18.82 11.04 -2.00
C PHE A 183 -18.09 10.36 -3.15
N PHE A 184 -17.06 9.57 -2.85
CA PHE A 184 -16.30 8.82 -3.85
C PHE A 184 -16.98 7.50 -4.29
N LEU A 185 -18.14 7.14 -3.72
CA LEU A 185 -18.85 5.87 -3.95
C LEU A 185 -17.95 4.65 -3.71
N VAL A 186 -17.14 4.72 -2.65
CA VAL A 186 -16.24 3.65 -2.22
C VAL A 186 -16.79 3.04 -0.94
N ASP A 187 -16.82 1.71 -0.90
CA ASP A 187 -17.17 0.98 0.31
C ASP A 187 -15.96 0.96 1.26
N PRO A 188 -16.04 1.54 2.47
CA PRO A 188 -14.96 1.53 3.44
C PRO A 188 -14.82 0.19 4.19
N ALA A 189 -15.61 -0.84 3.81
CA ALA A 189 -15.58 -2.15 4.46
C ALA A 189 -14.19 -2.79 4.37
N GLU A 190 -13.80 -3.51 5.42
CA GLU A 190 -12.54 -4.26 5.48
C GLU A 190 -12.52 -5.36 4.41
N ARG A 191 -11.88 -5.07 3.29
CA ARG A 191 -11.64 -6.03 2.22
C ARG A 191 -10.37 -6.82 2.53
N GLU A 192 -10.32 -8.08 2.10
CA GLU A 192 -9.10 -8.88 2.19
C GLU A 192 -8.64 -9.29 0.79
N GLN A 193 -7.32 -9.32 0.58
CA GLN A 193 -6.75 -9.71 -0.70
C GLN A 193 -7.00 -11.19 -1.05
N ARG A 194 -7.19 -12.05 -0.04
CA ARG A 194 -7.43 -13.49 -0.25
C ARG A 194 -8.60 -13.78 -1.20
N TYR A 195 -9.60 -12.90 -1.28
CA TYR A 195 -10.73 -13.07 -2.21
C TYR A 195 -10.35 -12.87 -3.67
N TYR A 196 -9.23 -12.18 -3.92
CA TYR A 196 -8.71 -11.88 -5.25
C TYR A 196 -7.50 -12.74 -5.60
N SER A 197 -6.88 -13.41 -4.62
CA SER A 197 -5.81 -14.36 -4.82
C SER A 197 -6.40 -15.66 -5.35
N GLY A 198 -6.60 -15.76 -6.67
CA GLY A 198 -6.90 -17.03 -7.31
C GLY A 198 -5.77 -18.02 -7.08
N PHE A 199 -6.09 -19.30 -6.90
CA PHE A 199 -5.07 -20.35 -6.93
C PHE A 199 -4.35 -20.31 -8.28
N ILE A 200 -3.15 -19.72 -8.31
CA ILE A 200 -2.26 -19.77 -9.47
C ILE A 200 -1.23 -20.86 -9.18
N PRO A 201 -1.34 -22.03 -9.82
CA PRO A 201 -0.38 -23.10 -9.61
C PRO A 201 1.00 -22.63 -10.04
N ARG A 202 2.01 -22.80 -9.18
CA ARG A 202 3.39 -22.51 -9.52
C ARG A 202 3.83 -23.50 -10.61
N LEU A 203 4.23 -22.98 -11.78
CA LEU A 203 4.72 -23.77 -12.90
C LEU A 203 6.25 -23.79 -12.98
N THR A 204 6.95 -23.22 -11.99
CA THR A 204 8.42 -23.06 -11.98
C THR A 204 9.12 -23.87 -10.89
N HIS A 205 8.40 -24.79 -10.20
CA HIS A 205 8.97 -25.60 -9.11
C HIS A 205 9.88 -26.75 -9.57
N GLY A 206 9.96 -27.03 -10.87
CA GLY A 206 10.88 -28.04 -11.44
C GLY A 206 10.42 -29.50 -11.37
N ASP A 207 9.34 -29.82 -10.66
CA ASP A 207 8.79 -31.17 -10.58
C ASP A 207 8.00 -31.51 -11.86
N GLY A 208 8.55 -32.38 -12.70
CA GLY A 208 7.98 -32.74 -14.00
C GLY A 208 6.61 -33.44 -13.90
N ALA A 209 6.37 -34.25 -12.86
CA ALA A 209 5.12 -34.97 -12.68
C ALA A 209 4.00 -33.99 -12.27
N ILE A 210 4.29 -33.15 -11.28
CA ILE A 210 3.34 -32.11 -10.83
C ILE A 210 3.04 -31.13 -11.97
N LEU A 211 4.03 -30.69 -12.74
CA LEU A 211 3.82 -29.78 -13.88
C LEU A 211 2.93 -30.40 -14.95
N LYS A 212 3.09 -31.70 -15.23
CA LYS A 212 2.24 -32.44 -16.18
C LYS A 212 0.79 -32.47 -15.69
N THR A 213 0.59 -32.81 -14.42
CA THR A 213 -0.74 -32.86 -13.77
C THR A 213 -1.40 -31.49 -13.75
N GLN A 214 -0.66 -30.43 -13.41
CA GLN A 214 -1.18 -29.05 -13.41
C GLN A 214 -1.65 -28.61 -14.81
N ARG A 215 -0.85 -28.89 -15.85
CA ARG A 215 -1.23 -28.56 -17.24
C ARG A 215 -2.45 -29.37 -17.69
N TRP A 216 -2.52 -30.64 -17.30
CA TRP A 216 -3.66 -31.47 -17.62
C TRP A 216 -4.95 -30.93 -16.96
N LEU A 217 -4.89 -30.60 -15.66
CA LEU A 217 -6.01 -29.98 -14.93
C LEU A 217 -6.45 -28.66 -15.57
N GLN A 218 -5.51 -27.82 -16.04
CA GLN A 218 -5.83 -26.57 -16.72
C GLN A 218 -6.59 -26.79 -18.04
N SER A 219 -6.32 -27.88 -18.76
CA SER A 219 -7.03 -28.20 -20.00
C SER A 219 -8.37 -28.93 -19.78
N HIS A 220 -8.57 -29.50 -18.58
CA HIS A 220 -9.78 -30.29 -18.24
C HIS A 220 -10.57 -29.71 -17.07
N PHE A 221 -10.42 -28.41 -16.79
CA PHE A 221 -11.04 -27.75 -15.62
C PHE A 221 -12.58 -27.80 -15.61
N ALA A 222 -13.21 -27.97 -16.77
CA ALA A 222 -14.67 -28.09 -16.90
C ALA A 222 -15.19 -29.52 -16.74
N GLU A 223 -14.29 -30.49 -16.61
CA GLU A 223 -14.62 -31.91 -16.48
C GLU A 223 -14.64 -32.35 -15.01
N LYS A 224 -15.41 -33.42 -14.74
CA LYS A 224 -15.43 -34.01 -13.40
C LYS A 224 -14.20 -34.89 -13.23
N VAL A 225 -13.19 -34.38 -12.52
CA VAL A 225 -11.90 -35.05 -12.30
C VAL A 225 -11.89 -35.70 -10.91
N SER A 226 -11.40 -36.92 -10.82
CA SER A 226 -11.14 -37.63 -9.56
C SER A 226 -9.62 -37.84 -9.34
N ILE A 227 -9.23 -38.09 -8.08
CA ILE A 227 -7.81 -38.34 -7.75
C ILE A 227 -7.20 -39.49 -8.55
N PRO A 228 -7.90 -40.63 -8.78
CA PRO A 228 -7.36 -41.71 -9.63
C PRO A 228 -7.07 -41.28 -11.08
N ASP A 229 -7.73 -40.29 -11.62
CA ASP A 229 -7.50 -39.79 -12.99
C ASP A 229 -6.18 -39.02 -13.12
N LEU A 230 -5.53 -38.69 -12.00
CA LEU A 230 -4.29 -37.92 -11.92
C LEU A 230 -3.04 -38.75 -11.67
N SER A 231 -3.18 -40.10 -11.61
CA SER A 231 -2.08 -41.03 -11.31
C SER A 231 -1.45 -41.63 -12.56
#